data_a38cef8c236318c0f4a0b91daadf5e7e
#
_entry.id   a38cef8c236318c0f4a0b91daadf5e7e
#
_cell.length_a   1.000
_cell.length_b   1.000
_cell.length_c   1.000
_cell.angle_alpha   90.00
_cell.angle_beta   90.00
_cell.angle_gamma   90.00
#
_symmetry.space_group_name_H-M   'P 1'
#
loop_
_entity.id
_entity.type
_entity.pdbx_description
1 polymer ?
#
loop_
_entity_poly.entity_id
_entity_poly.type
_entity_poly.pdbx_seq_one_letter_code
_entity_poly.pdbx_strand_id
1 'polypeptide(L)'
;LHRLIRRQRQMCIRDSPNKVDSPSGTARATASRIATARKAKPVTQYRADAARGEAIDQVPVHAMRLPGYVAEEEVIFGAPGETLRLKQTSFTRESFMGGVALAIRNVTQVDGLAVGLDQLL
;
A
#
# COMPACT_ATOMS: atom_id res chain seq x y z
N LEU A 1 0.68 -18.97 10.25
CA LEU A 1 0.50 -18.05 9.11
C LEU A 1 -0.92 -18.05 8.57
N HIS A 2 -1.58 -19.22 8.40
CA HIS A 2 -2.94 -19.28 7.87
C HIS A 2 -4.02 -18.58 8.71
N ARG A 3 -3.83 -18.39 10.02
CA ARG A 3 -4.78 -17.69 10.88
C ARG A 3 -4.73 -16.17 10.74
N LEU A 4 -3.58 -15.58 10.42
CA LEU A 4 -3.41 -14.13 10.21
C LEU A 4 -4.09 -13.63 8.93
N ILE A 5 -4.30 -14.51 7.93
CA ILE A 5 -4.86 -14.15 6.63
C ILE A 5 -6.38 -13.87 6.68
N ARG A 6 -7.08 -14.26 7.75
CA ARG A 6 -8.54 -14.13 7.88
C ARG A 6 -9.03 -12.83 8.54
N ARG A 7 -8.15 -11.87 8.90
CA ARG A 7 -8.50 -10.80 9.84
C ARG A 7 -8.38 -9.42 9.23
N GLN A 8 -8.96 -8.42 9.90
CA GLN A 8 -9.06 -7.05 9.42
C GLN A 8 -7.70 -6.44 9.09
N ARG A 9 -7.64 -5.75 7.99
CA ARG A 9 -6.47 -5.02 7.51
C ARG A 9 -6.87 -3.60 7.25
N GLN A 10 -5.98 -2.70 7.57
CA GLN A 10 -6.14 -1.29 7.25
C GLN A 10 -4.85 -0.76 6.66
N MET A 11 -4.99 0.20 5.80
CA MET A 11 -3.88 0.91 5.19
C MET A 11 -4.00 2.39 5.46
N CYS A 12 -2.91 2.99 5.92
CA CYS A 12 -2.79 4.44 6.06
C CYS A 12 -1.69 4.95 5.15
N ILE A 13 -2.02 5.94 4.33
CA ILE A 13 -1.06 6.65 3.50
C ILE A 13 -1.03 8.11 3.88
N ARG A 14 0.18 8.64 4.02
CA ARG A 14 0.44 10.04 4.30
C ARG A 14 1.35 10.60 3.23
N ASP A 15 0.95 11.71 2.68
CA ASP A 15 1.61 12.36 1.55
C ASP A 15 1.59 13.88 1.69
N SER A 16 2.32 14.58 0.81
CA SER A 16 2.32 16.03 0.79
C SER A 16 0.93 16.59 0.48
N PRO A 17 0.63 17.81 0.94
CA PRO A 17 -0.68 18.45 0.71
C PRO A 17 -0.98 18.67 -0.78
N ASN A 18 0.06 18.75 -1.62
CA ASN A 18 -0.08 19.02 -3.06
C ASN A 18 -0.38 17.77 -3.90
N LYS A 19 -0.41 16.59 -3.30
CA LYS A 19 -0.75 15.36 -4.01
C LYS A 19 -2.25 15.31 -4.29
N VAL A 20 -2.62 15.26 -5.58
CA VAL A 20 -4.00 15.39 -6.04
C VAL A 20 -4.81 14.11 -5.84
N ASP A 21 -4.22 12.96 -6.15
CA ASP A 21 -4.90 11.66 -6.04
C ASP A 21 -5.05 11.21 -4.57
N SER A 22 -6.24 10.70 -4.25
CA SER A 22 -6.56 10.16 -2.93
C SER A 22 -7.60 9.04 -3.07
N PRO A 23 -7.31 7.81 -2.61
CA PRO A 23 -6.00 7.29 -2.22
C PRO A 23 -4.99 7.30 -3.36
N SER A 24 -3.69 7.25 -3.01
CA SER A 24 -2.62 7.21 -4.02
C SER A 24 -2.65 5.93 -4.85
N GLY A 25 -2.06 5.96 -6.06
CA GLY A 25 -1.93 4.78 -6.91
C GLY A 25 -1.20 3.63 -6.20
N THR A 26 -0.17 3.93 -5.41
CA THR A 26 0.55 2.94 -4.59
C THR A 26 -0.38 2.29 -3.57
N ALA A 27 -1.21 3.08 -2.87
CA ALA A 27 -2.19 2.56 -1.92
C ALA A 27 -3.17 1.60 -2.59
N ARG A 28 -3.70 1.97 -3.74
CA ARG A 28 -4.62 1.13 -4.50
C ARG A 28 -3.96 -0.18 -4.91
N ALA A 29 -2.74 -0.12 -5.44
CA ALA A 29 -1.97 -1.30 -5.85
C ALA A 29 -1.68 -2.23 -4.67
N THR A 30 -1.23 -1.71 -3.54
CA THR A 30 -0.96 -2.49 -2.33
C THR A 30 -2.24 -3.14 -1.79
N ALA A 31 -3.35 -2.39 -1.70
CA ALA A 31 -4.63 -2.92 -1.24
C ALA A 31 -5.11 -4.07 -2.14
N SER A 32 -5.06 -3.91 -3.46
CA SER A 32 -5.44 -4.95 -4.42
C SER A 32 -4.54 -6.19 -4.35
N ARG A 33 -3.22 -6.03 -4.19
CA ARG A 33 -2.29 -7.16 -3.96
C ARG A 33 -2.61 -7.91 -2.68
N ILE A 34 -2.91 -7.21 -1.59
CA ILE A 34 -3.34 -7.80 -0.32
C ILE A 34 -4.64 -8.59 -0.51
N ALA A 35 -5.62 -8.01 -1.21
CA ALA A 35 -6.89 -8.66 -1.48
C ALA A 35 -6.72 -9.92 -2.32
N THR A 36 -5.89 -9.87 -3.37
CA THR A 36 -5.58 -11.02 -4.24
C THR A 36 -4.88 -12.14 -3.49
N ALA A 37 -3.92 -11.81 -2.62
CA ALA A 37 -3.21 -12.80 -1.80
C ALA A 37 -4.11 -13.47 -0.76
N ARG A 38 -5.28 -12.88 -0.48
CA ARG A 38 -6.24 -13.40 0.47
C ARG A 38 -7.11 -14.47 -0.19
N LYS A 39 -6.85 -15.74 0.11
CA LYS A 39 -7.60 -16.89 -0.43
C LYS A 39 -8.99 -17.08 0.18
N ALA A 40 -9.29 -16.44 1.30
CA ALA A 40 -10.57 -16.56 2.00
C ALA A 40 -11.32 -15.23 2.01
N LYS A 41 -12.66 -15.30 1.94
CA LYS A 41 -13.51 -14.12 2.10
C LYS A 41 -13.24 -13.45 3.46
N PRO A 42 -13.34 -12.12 3.57
CA PRO A 42 -13.20 -11.43 4.85
C PRO A 42 -14.23 -11.97 5.85
N VAL A 43 -13.81 -12.12 7.10
CA VAL A 43 -14.69 -12.59 8.19
C VAL A 43 -15.77 -11.56 8.47
N THR A 44 -15.47 -10.30 8.25
CA THR A 44 -16.37 -9.17 8.45
C THR A 44 -16.42 -8.35 7.16
N GLN A 45 -17.62 -8.07 6.69
CA GLN A 45 -17.80 -7.14 5.58
C GLN A 45 -17.45 -5.73 6.04
N TYR A 46 -16.49 -5.11 5.35
CA TYR A 46 -16.10 -3.74 5.67
C TYR A 46 -17.20 -2.77 5.22
N ARG A 47 -17.64 -1.94 6.16
CA ARG A 47 -18.57 -0.84 5.87
C ARG A 47 -17.78 0.45 5.72
N ALA A 48 -17.62 0.89 4.48
CA ALA A 48 -17.01 2.19 4.19
C ALA A 48 -17.93 3.35 4.63
N ASP A 49 -17.33 4.36 5.21
CA ASP A 49 -17.93 5.68 5.42
C ASP A 49 -16.83 6.74 5.44
N ALA A 50 -17.20 8.02 5.50
CA ALA A 50 -16.26 9.14 5.43
C ALA A 50 -15.17 9.10 6.53
N ALA A 51 -15.46 8.52 7.69
CA ALA A 51 -14.51 8.43 8.80
C ALA A 51 -13.65 7.15 8.76
N ARG A 52 -14.17 6.09 8.12
CA ARG A 52 -13.48 4.78 8.04
C ARG A 52 -12.63 4.61 6.78
N GLY A 53 -12.63 5.59 5.89
CA GLY A 53 -11.87 5.56 4.64
C GLY A 53 -12.57 4.80 3.51
N GLU A 54 -11.88 4.70 2.38
CA GLU A 54 -12.36 4.01 1.17
C GLU A 54 -12.05 2.52 1.24
N ALA A 55 -12.99 1.67 0.84
CA ALA A 55 -12.73 0.25 0.68
C ALA A 55 -12.25 -0.06 -0.73
N ILE A 56 -11.02 -0.54 -0.84
CA ILE A 56 -10.45 -1.06 -2.09
C ILE A 56 -10.34 -2.58 -1.94
N ASP A 57 -11.14 -3.32 -2.71
CA ASP A 57 -11.22 -4.79 -2.64
C ASP A 57 -11.40 -5.31 -1.19
N GLN A 58 -12.26 -4.62 -0.42
CA GLN A 58 -12.51 -4.88 1.01
C GLN A 58 -11.29 -4.63 1.93
N VAL A 59 -10.31 -3.87 1.49
CA VAL A 59 -9.22 -3.36 2.32
C VAL A 59 -9.48 -1.89 2.60
N PRO A 60 -9.70 -1.48 3.86
CA PRO A 60 -9.88 -0.07 4.20
C PRO A 60 -8.59 0.71 3.95
N VAL A 61 -8.69 1.80 3.21
CA VAL A 61 -7.57 2.69 2.89
C VAL A 61 -7.88 4.08 3.41
N HIS A 62 -6.95 4.62 4.21
CA HIS A 62 -7.02 5.97 4.76
C HIS A 62 -5.92 6.81 4.13
N ALA A 63 -6.26 7.99 3.65
CA ALA A 63 -5.30 8.92 3.05
C ALA A 63 -5.24 10.21 3.87
N MET A 64 -4.02 10.63 4.20
CA MET A 64 -3.76 11.89 4.88
C MET A 64 -2.87 12.77 3.99
N ARG A 65 -3.20 14.05 3.93
CA ARG A 65 -2.42 15.07 3.21
C ARG A 65 -2.06 16.17 4.18
N LEU A 66 -0.77 16.27 4.52
CA LEU A 66 -0.31 17.19 5.55
C LEU A 66 1.11 17.69 5.21
N PRO A 67 1.41 19.00 5.44
CA PRO A 67 2.78 19.48 5.38
C PRO A 67 3.73 18.69 6.27
N GLY A 68 4.94 18.42 5.79
CA GLY A 68 5.94 17.61 6.50
C GLY A 68 6.03 16.17 6.04
N TYR A 69 5.01 15.63 5.37
CA TYR A 69 5.10 14.32 4.73
C TYR A 69 5.64 14.42 3.29
N VAL A 70 6.51 13.49 2.92
CA VAL A 70 6.94 13.24 1.54
C VAL A 70 6.19 12.03 1.00
N ALA A 71 6.37 10.86 1.62
CA ALA A 71 5.58 9.68 1.38
C ALA A 71 5.70 8.74 2.60
N GLU A 72 4.57 8.24 3.07
CA GLU A 72 4.52 7.25 4.14
C GLU A 72 3.39 6.27 3.85
N GLU A 73 3.68 4.98 3.98
CA GLU A 73 2.71 3.89 3.88
C GLU A 73 2.79 3.02 5.13
N GLU A 74 1.65 2.73 5.73
CA GLU A 74 1.53 1.79 6.84
C GLU A 74 0.43 0.77 6.55
N VAL A 75 0.77 -0.51 6.59
CA VAL A 75 -0.18 -1.61 6.47
C VAL A 75 -0.33 -2.26 7.84
N ILE A 76 -1.58 -2.39 8.30
CA ILE A 76 -1.90 -2.94 9.62
C ILE A 76 -2.72 -4.22 9.44
N PHE A 77 -2.22 -5.32 9.95
CA PHE A 77 -2.93 -6.59 10.04
C PHE A 77 -3.39 -6.81 11.48
N GLY A 78 -4.69 -6.96 11.70
CA GLY A 78 -5.27 -7.20 13.01
C GLY A 78 -5.68 -8.65 13.21
N ALA A 79 -5.42 -9.18 14.41
CA ALA A 79 -5.85 -10.49 14.86
C ALA A 79 -6.35 -10.39 16.31
N PRO A 80 -7.18 -11.33 16.86
CA PRO A 80 -7.52 -11.29 18.26
C PRO A 80 -6.30 -11.26 19.14
N GLY A 81 -6.17 -10.18 19.93
CA GLY A 81 -5.08 -9.98 20.87
C GLY A 81 -3.76 -9.51 20.27
N GLU A 82 -3.69 -9.25 18.95
CA GLU A 82 -2.44 -8.86 18.30
C GLU A 82 -2.64 -7.98 17.06
N THR A 83 -1.61 -7.20 16.72
CA THR A 83 -1.51 -6.51 15.43
C THR A 83 -0.10 -6.66 14.86
N LEU A 84 0.01 -6.77 13.55
CA LEU A 84 1.27 -6.62 12.81
C LEU A 84 1.20 -5.32 12.01
N ARG A 85 2.24 -4.51 12.09
CA ARG A 85 2.37 -3.26 11.35
C ARG A 85 3.60 -3.28 10.46
N LEU A 86 3.43 -2.95 9.19
CA LEU A 86 4.50 -2.72 8.25
C LEU A 86 4.46 -1.25 7.86
N LYS A 87 5.50 -0.51 8.18
CA LYS A 87 5.57 0.93 7.94
C LYS A 87 6.83 1.29 7.15
N GLN A 88 6.65 2.10 6.13
CA GLN A 88 7.72 2.72 5.37
C GLN A 88 7.52 4.24 5.39
N THR A 89 8.56 4.98 5.66
CA THR A 89 8.55 6.44 5.66
C THR A 89 9.71 6.95 4.81
N SER A 90 9.41 7.77 3.82
CA SER A 90 10.39 8.51 3.02
C SER A 90 10.47 9.94 3.51
N PHE A 91 11.64 10.37 3.93
CA PHE A 91 11.88 11.75 4.37
C PHE A 91 12.26 12.67 3.22
N THR A 92 12.87 12.12 2.17
CA THR A 92 13.25 12.82 0.95
C THR A 92 12.98 11.92 -0.27
N ARG A 93 12.98 12.51 -1.46
CA ARG A 93 12.85 11.77 -2.72
C ARG A 93 14.07 10.90 -3.04
N GLU A 94 15.19 11.09 -2.37
CA GLU A 94 16.37 10.24 -2.51
C GLU A 94 16.07 8.78 -2.22
N SER A 95 15.12 8.50 -1.32
CA SER A 95 14.68 7.13 -1.01
C SER A 95 14.18 6.35 -2.22
N PHE A 96 13.76 7.03 -3.30
CA PHE A 96 13.29 6.39 -4.53
C PHE A 96 14.41 6.13 -5.53
N MET A 97 15.58 6.76 -5.35
CA MET A 97 16.64 6.74 -6.38
C MET A 97 17.26 5.37 -6.58
N GLY A 98 17.30 4.53 -5.56
CA GLY A 98 17.74 3.14 -5.71
C GLY A 98 16.88 2.35 -6.70
N GLY A 99 15.55 2.49 -6.60
CA GLY A 99 14.62 1.87 -7.53
C GLY A 99 14.70 2.45 -8.94
N VAL A 100 14.88 3.78 -9.04
CA VAL A 100 15.07 4.44 -10.35
C VAL A 100 16.35 3.95 -11.03
N ALA A 101 17.45 3.86 -10.30
CA ALA A 101 18.71 3.35 -10.83
C ALA A 101 18.61 1.88 -11.28
N LEU A 102 17.89 1.05 -10.51
CA LEU A 102 17.61 -0.33 -10.88
C LEU A 102 16.81 -0.41 -12.18
N ALA A 103 15.76 0.40 -12.30
CA ALA A 103 14.94 0.45 -13.51
C ALA A 103 15.78 0.88 -14.74
N ILE A 104 16.57 1.94 -14.61
CA ILE A 104 17.44 2.43 -15.72
C ILE A 104 18.43 1.36 -16.19
N ARG A 105 19.05 0.64 -15.27
CA ARG A 105 20.03 -0.41 -15.61
C ARG A 105 19.43 -1.60 -16.34
N ASN A 106 18.17 -1.90 -16.09
CA ASN A 106 17.53 -3.12 -16.58
C ASN A 106 16.45 -2.86 -17.66
N VAL A 107 16.12 -1.61 -17.98
CA VAL A 107 15.04 -1.28 -18.92
C VAL A 107 15.22 -1.90 -20.31
N THR A 108 16.45 -2.04 -20.77
CA THR A 108 16.74 -2.66 -22.08
C THR A 108 16.61 -4.18 -22.11
N GLN A 109 16.47 -4.81 -20.95
CA GLN A 109 16.32 -6.27 -20.81
C GLN A 109 14.86 -6.69 -20.63
N VAL A 110 13.94 -5.71 -20.57
CA VAL A 110 12.51 -5.95 -20.38
C VAL A 110 11.81 -5.96 -21.73
N ASP A 111 11.17 -7.07 -22.07
CA ASP A 111 10.30 -7.17 -23.23
C ASP A 111 8.90 -6.65 -22.88
N GLY A 112 8.43 -5.62 -23.61
CA GLY A 112 7.11 -5.05 -23.41
C GLY A 112 7.00 -4.12 -22.20
N LEU A 113 5.88 -4.19 -21.46
CA LEU A 113 5.58 -3.35 -20.31
C LEU A 113 5.79 -4.12 -19.01
N ALA A 114 6.72 -3.67 -18.19
CA ALA A 114 6.85 -4.12 -16.81
C ALA A 114 6.17 -3.15 -15.85
N VAL A 115 5.32 -3.65 -14.97
CA VAL A 115 4.65 -2.87 -13.92
C VAL A 115 5.18 -3.30 -12.55
N GLY A 116 5.85 -2.36 -11.88
CA GLY A 116 6.56 -2.62 -10.60
C GLY A 116 8.03 -2.98 -10.81
N LEU A 117 8.81 -2.94 -9.73
CA LEU A 117 10.25 -3.24 -9.74
C LEU A 117 10.57 -4.71 -9.44
N ASP A 118 9.59 -5.45 -8.98
CA ASP A 118 9.73 -6.87 -8.61
C ASP A 118 10.17 -7.77 -9.78
N GLN A 119 9.87 -7.35 -11.01
CA GLN A 119 10.32 -8.06 -12.22
C GLN A 119 11.77 -7.76 -12.59
N LEU A 120 12.39 -6.77 -11.92
CA LEU A 120 13.77 -6.33 -12.18
C LEU A 120 14.75 -6.78 -11.08
N LEU A 121 14.24 -7.45 -10.05
CA LEU A 121 15.00 -8.02 -8.94
C LEU A 121 15.47 -9.44 -9.26
#